data_064ab7876c5c1c1306080deffaedfd15
#
_entry.id   064ab7876c5c1c1306080deffaedfd15
#
_cell.length_a   1.000
_cell.length_b   1.000
_cell.length_c   1.000
_cell.angle_alpha   90.00
_cell.angle_beta   90.00
_cell.angle_gamma   90.00
#
_symmetry.space_group_name_H-M   'P 1'
#
loop_
_entity.id
_entity.type
_entity.pdbx_description
1 polymer ?
#
loop_
_entity_poly.entity_id
_entity_poly.type
_entity_poly.pdbx_seq_one_letter_code
_entity_poly.pdbx_strand_id
1 'polypeptide(L)'
;VGVGIADGIGLVAREEGCDEDFVLTVETGPIGGITTQGVAFGANVNTRAILDMTAQFDFYHGGGLDVCYLSFAEVDQHGNVNVHKFNGKIMGTGGFIDISATSRKIVFCGTLTAGGLKTEVGEGSLRITQEGRVTKFVESLPEITFSGKVALERGLDVRYITERAVFTLKEDGLHLIEVAPGVDIERDVCSKMAFRPIIDENLKTMD
;
A
#
# COMPACT_ATOMS: atom_id res chain seq x y z
N VAL A 1 1.92 5.91 8.55
CA VAL A 1 2.57 5.74 7.23
C VAL A 1 3.74 4.79 7.39
N GLY A 2 3.84 3.78 6.50
CA GLY A 2 4.93 2.81 6.46
C GLY A 2 6.06 3.20 5.50
N VAL A 3 7.21 2.52 5.62
CA VAL A 3 8.39 2.70 4.77
C VAL A 3 8.13 2.22 3.33
N GLY A 4 8.80 2.80 2.36
CA GLY A 4 8.75 2.47 0.95
C GLY A 4 7.92 3.47 0.14
N ILE A 5 7.15 3.03 -0.85
CA ILE A 5 6.36 3.96 -1.68
C ILE A 5 5.39 4.80 -0.83
N ALA A 6 4.87 4.23 0.25
CA ALA A 6 3.95 4.92 1.15
C ALA A 6 4.59 6.14 1.88
N ASP A 7 5.91 6.18 2.06
CA ASP A 7 6.57 7.28 2.78
C ASP A 7 6.51 8.63 2.03
N GLY A 8 6.23 8.60 0.72
CA GLY A 8 6.03 9.78 -0.12
C GLY A 8 4.70 10.51 0.05
N ILE A 9 3.71 9.91 0.73
CA ILE A 9 2.35 10.47 0.82
C ILE A 9 2.33 11.87 1.41
N GLY A 10 3.13 12.13 2.44
CA GLY A 10 3.19 13.46 3.06
C GLY A 10 3.72 14.55 2.13
N LEU A 11 4.65 14.22 1.23
CA LEU A 11 5.16 15.17 0.24
C LEU A 11 4.11 15.45 -0.84
N VAL A 12 3.47 14.41 -1.36
CA VAL A 12 2.41 14.55 -2.37
C VAL A 12 1.25 15.37 -1.81
N ALA A 13 0.81 15.09 -0.59
CA ALA A 13 -0.25 15.86 0.07
C ALA A 13 0.09 17.35 0.19
N ARG A 14 1.35 17.67 0.45
CA ARG A 14 1.81 19.06 0.51
C ARG A 14 1.85 19.73 -0.88
N GLU A 15 2.31 19.01 -1.90
CA GLU A 15 2.31 19.50 -3.27
C GLU A 15 0.89 19.79 -3.77
N GLU A 16 -0.07 18.95 -3.38
CA GLU A 16 -1.51 19.11 -3.68
C GLU A 16 -2.22 20.12 -2.74
N GLY A 17 -1.55 20.63 -1.70
CA GLY A 17 -2.10 21.63 -0.78
C GLY A 17 -3.16 21.09 0.17
N CYS A 18 -3.17 19.79 0.46
CA CYS A 18 -4.10 19.12 1.37
C CYS A 18 -3.42 18.52 2.62
N ASP A 19 -2.17 18.88 2.90
CA ASP A 19 -1.40 18.37 4.03
C ASP A 19 -1.94 18.83 5.41
N GLU A 20 -2.82 19.84 5.45
CA GLU A 20 -3.50 20.28 6.67
C GLU A 20 -4.82 19.55 6.95
N ASP A 21 -5.36 18.81 5.96
CA ASP A 21 -6.65 18.10 6.07
C ASP A 21 -6.56 16.83 6.93
N PHE A 22 -5.35 16.38 7.23
CA PHE A 22 -5.09 15.18 8.03
C PHE A 22 -3.84 15.32 8.89
N VAL A 23 -3.69 14.41 9.85
CA VAL A 23 -2.51 14.35 10.72
C VAL A 23 -1.74 13.08 10.44
N LEU A 24 -0.56 13.20 9.83
CA LEU A 24 0.34 12.06 9.64
C LEU A 24 0.98 11.65 10.96
N THR A 25 1.12 10.35 11.14
CA THR A 25 1.88 9.76 12.23
C THR A 25 2.82 8.69 11.71
N VAL A 26 3.95 8.51 12.40
CA VAL A 26 4.90 7.43 12.15
C VAL A 26 5.12 6.66 13.45
N GLU A 27 5.29 5.35 13.36
CA GLU A 27 5.38 4.46 14.53
C GLU A 27 6.49 4.81 15.52
N THR A 28 7.53 5.49 15.07
CA THR A 28 8.65 5.96 15.89
C THR A 28 8.28 7.10 16.85
N GLY A 29 7.07 7.69 16.73
CA GLY A 29 6.53 8.67 17.66
C GLY A 29 6.13 10.02 17.10
N PRO A 30 6.59 10.48 15.93
CA PRO A 30 6.20 11.76 15.36
C PRO A 30 4.71 11.84 15.06
N ILE A 31 4.10 12.98 15.41
CA ILE A 31 2.71 13.34 15.09
C ILE A 31 2.72 14.64 14.30
N GLY A 32 2.10 14.65 13.15
CA GLY A 32 2.05 15.78 12.24
C GLY A 32 3.39 16.07 11.55
N GLY A 33 3.41 17.13 10.76
CA GLY A 33 4.54 17.46 9.92
C GLY A 33 4.65 16.58 8.67
N ILE A 34 5.79 16.64 8.01
CA ILE A 34 6.07 15.91 6.77
C ILE A 34 7.04 14.78 7.06
N THR A 35 6.68 13.56 6.69
CA THR A 35 7.49 12.37 6.85
C THR A 35 8.75 12.45 5.97
N THR A 36 9.91 12.15 6.54
CA THR A 36 11.14 12.00 5.77
C THR A 36 11.17 10.63 5.07
N GLN A 37 11.91 10.55 3.96
CA GLN A 37 11.94 9.37 3.10
C GLN A 37 13.23 8.57 3.22
N GLY A 38 13.20 7.33 2.74
CA GLY A 38 14.36 6.47 2.59
C GLY A 38 15.07 6.19 3.91
N VAL A 39 16.37 6.42 3.98
CA VAL A 39 17.20 6.15 5.18
C VAL A 39 16.86 7.04 6.39
N ALA A 40 16.19 8.16 6.17
CA ALA A 40 15.74 9.06 7.22
C ALA A 40 14.30 8.77 7.67
N PHE A 41 13.63 7.77 7.09
CA PHE A 41 12.27 7.37 7.49
C PHE A 41 12.20 7.11 9.01
N GLY A 42 11.13 7.57 9.62
CA GLY A 42 10.95 7.51 11.07
C GLY A 42 11.10 8.86 11.76
N ALA A 43 11.58 9.87 11.04
CA ALA A 43 11.58 11.27 11.47
C ALA A 43 10.58 12.07 10.64
N ASN A 44 10.14 13.23 11.18
CA ASN A 44 9.30 14.18 10.43
C ASN A 44 9.89 15.59 10.56
N VAL A 45 9.66 16.38 9.55
CA VAL A 45 9.96 17.83 9.57
C VAL A 45 8.72 18.59 10.08
N ASN A 46 8.91 19.54 10.97
CA ASN A 46 7.84 20.36 11.56
C ASN A 46 6.76 19.52 12.29
N THR A 47 7.18 18.53 13.07
CA THR A 47 6.29 17.76 13.94
C THR A 47 5.53 18.66 14.93
N ARG A 48 4.26 18.33 15.15
CA ARG A 48 3.42 18.98 16.19
C ARG A 48 3.70 18.41 17.57
N ALA A 49 4.02 17.11 17.65
CA ALA A 49 4.37 16.41 18.87
C ALA A 49 5.26 15.20 18.57
N ILE A 50 5.97 14.71 19.57
CA ILE A 50 6.70 13.46 19.53
C ILE A 50 6.32 12.67 20.78
N LEU A 51 5.78 11.48 20.57
CA LEU A 51 5.48 10.52 21.63
C LEU A 51 6.62 9.50 21.77
N ASP A 52 6.68 8.86 22.91
CA ASP A 52 7.42 7.61 23.05
C ASP A 52 6.81 6.55 22.11
N MET A 53 7.65 5.70 21.52
CA MET A 53 7.22 4.69 20.55
C MET A 53 6.17 3.73 21.14
N THR A 54 6.29 3.36 22.41
CA THR A 54 5.31 2.48 23.08
C THR A 54 3.97 3.19 23.22
N ALA A 55 3.94 4.45 23.61
CA ALA A 55 2.71 5.24 23.70
C ALA A 55 2.07 5.46 22.31
N GLN A 56 2.89 5.58 21.25
CA GLN A 56 2.39 5.67 19.88
C GLN A 56 1.71 4.37 19.44
N PHE A 57 2.28 3.22 19.78
CA PHE A 57 1.65 1.92 19.52
C PHE A 57 0.39 1.69 20.36
N ASP A 58 0.36 2.12 21.63
CA ASP A 58 -0.86 2.08 22.45
C ASP A 58 -1.99 2.89 21.82
N PHE A 59 -1.67 4.06 21.26
CA PHE A 59 -2.62 4.87 20.50
C PHE A 59 -3.13 4.12 19.24
N TYR A 60 -2.25 3.45 18.51
CA TYR A 60 -2.63 2.65 17.33
C TYR A 60 -3.52 1.47 17.74
N HIS A 61 -3.13 0.69 18.76
CA HIS A 61 -3.90 -0.44 19.29
C HIS A 61 -5.28 -0.01 19.82
N GLY A 62 -5.37 1.19 20.36
CA GLY A 62 -6.63 1.80 20.79
C GLY A 62 -7.57 2.22 19.65
N GLY A 63 -7.18 1.99 18.38
CA GLY A 63 -7.98 2.36 17.22
C GLY A 63 -7.81 3.83 16.80
N GLY A 64 -6.69 4.44 17.13
CA GLY A 64 -6.39 5.84 16.84
C GLY A 64 -6.11 6.17 15.37
N LEU A 65 -6.03 5.15 14.50
CA LEU A 65 -5.81 5.33 13.06
C LEU A 65 -7.11 5.20 12.26
N ASP A 66 -7.48 6.25 11.55
CA ASP A 66 -8.58 6.20 10.57
C ASP A 66 -8.15 5.45 9.31
N VAL A 67 -6.92 5.67 8.86
CA VAL A 67 -6.33 5.03 7.69
C VAL A 67 -4.85 4.75 7.91
N CYS A 68 -4.38 3.61 7.44
CA CYS A 68 -2.94 3.33 7.36
C CYS A 68 -2.50 3.13 5.91
N TYR A 69 -1.29 3.58 5.60
CA TYR A 69 -0.61 3.39 4.33
C TYR A 69 0.63 2.54 4.57
N LEU A 70 0.66 1.36 3.99
CA LEU A 70 1.72 0.38 4.17
C LEU A 70 2.19 -0.14 2.81
N SER A 71 3.44 -0.55 2.72
CA SER A 71 3.93 -1.20 1.50
C SER A 71 3.68 -2.72 1.55
N PHE A 72 3.72 -3.38 0.39
CA PHE A 72 3.62 -4.83 0.28
C PHE A 72 4.75 -5.41 -0.58
N ALA A 73 5.20 -6.61 -0.24
CA ALA A 73 6.11 -7.38 -1.08
C ALA A 73 5.34 -8.27 -2.03
N GLU A 74 4.37 -9.04 -1.53
CA GLU A 74 3.54 -9.95 -2.30
C GLU A 74 2.08 -9.90 -1.82
N VAL A 75 1.15 -10.14 -2.74
CA VAL A 75 -0.31 -10.21 -2.49
C VAL A 75 -0.86 -11.45 -3.18
N ASP A 76 -1.75 -12.21 -2.56
CA ASP A 76 -2.43 -13.33 -3.21
C ASP A 76 -3.86 -13.00 -3.63
N GLN A 77 -4.51 -13.94 -4.35
CA GLN A 77 -5.87 -13.79 -4.85
C GLN A 77 -6.93 -13.58 -3.77
N HIS A 78 -6.63 -13.94 -2.52
CA HIS A 78 -7.50 -13.75 -1.35
C HIS A 78 -7.23 -12.43 -0.61
N GLY A 79 -6.35 -11.57 -1.16
CA GLY A 79 -5.95 -10.31 -0.55
C GLY A 79 -5.05 -10.47 0.68
N ASN A 80 -4.46 -11.63 0.90
CA ASN A 80 -3.43 -11.76 1.90
C ASN A 80 -2.16 -11.03 1.45
N VAL A 81 -1.41 -10.49 2.41
CA VAL A 81 -0.16 -9.77 2.15
C VAL A 81 1.00 -10.42 2.88
N ASN A 82 2.14 -10.54 2.19
CA ASN A 82 3.41 -10.90 2.77
C ASN A 82 4.38 -9.72 2.68
N VAL A 83 5.05 -9.41 3.81
CA VAL A 83 6.15 -8.43 3.89
C VAL A 83 7.35 -8.95 4.66
N HIS A 84 7.20 -10.04 5.42
CA HIS A 84 8.18 -10.43 6.42
C HIS A 84 9.17 -11.50 5.98
N LYS A 85 8.83 -12.28 4.95
CA LYS A 85 9.69 -13.37 4.47
C LYS A 85 9.48 -13.62 2.98
N PHE A 86 10.51 -13.39 2.18
CA PHE A 86 10.52 -13.67 0.76
C PHE A 86 11.94 -13.97 0.26
N ASN A 87 12.05 -14.76 -0.81
CA ASN A 87 13.34 -15.22 -1.35
C ASN A 87 14.24 -15.90 -0.28
N GLY A 88 13.64 -16.65 0.65
CA GLY A 88 14.36 -17.33 1.73
C GLY A 88 14.94 -16.43 2.82
N LYS A 89 14.70 -15.11 2.76
CA LYS A 89 15.17 -14.13 3.75
C LYS A 89 14.03 -13.68 4.64
N ILE A 90 14.30 -13.60 5.94
CA ILE A 90 13.40 -13.00 6.93
C ILE A 90 13.75 -11.52 7.02
N MET A 91 12.79 -10.67 6.69
CA MET A 91 12.92 -9.20 6.76
C MET A 91 12.35 -8.66 8.07
N GLY A 92 11.45 -9.40 8.71
CA GLY A 92 10.69 -8.95 9.86
C GLY A 92 9.45 -8.14 9.50
N THR A 93 8.58 -7.94 10.47
CA THR A 93 7.30 -7.25 10.28
C THR A 93 7.34 -5.77 10.66
N GLY A 94 8.28 -5.38 11.54
CA GLY A 94 8.21 -4.06 12.17
C GLY A 94 6.83 -3.82 12.78
N GLY A 95 6.31 -2.62 12.69
CA GLY A 95 4.96 -2.26 13.15
C GLY A 95 3.81 -2.64 12.20
N PHE A 96 4.09 -3.34 11.10
CA PHE A 96 3.09 -3.66 10.07
C PHE A 96 1.86 -4.37 10.63
N ILE A 97 2.05 -5.39 11.49
CA ILE A 97 0.95 -6.18 12.05
C ILE A 97 0.09 -5.30 12.97
N ASP A 98 0.72 -4.57 13.88
CA ASP A 98 0.03 -3.72 14.86
C ASP A 98 -0.78 -2.62 14.17
N ILE A 99 -0.18 -1.96 13.18
CA ILE A 99 -0.79 -0.87 12.44
C ILE A 99 -1.97 -1.38 11.59
N SER A 100 -1.77 -2.48 10.85
CA SER A 100 -2.81 -3.02 9.96
C SER A 100 -3.95 -3.70 10.71
N ALA A 101 -3.71 -4.24 11.93
CA ALA A 101 -4.72 -4.97 12.68
C ALA A 101 -5.84 -4.08 13.23
N THR A 102 -5.60 -2.79 13.45
CA THR A 102 -6.51 -1.88 14.15
C THR A 102 -7.00 -0.70 13.31
N SER A 103 -6.39 -0.44 12.17
CA SER A 103 -6.82 0.62 11.24
C SER A 103 -8.14 0.26 10.56
N ARG A 104 -9.06 1.22 10.45
CA ARG A 104 -10.37 1.01 9.81
C ARG A 104 -10.26 0.89 8.30
N LYS A 105 -9.34 1.62 7.71
CA LYS A 105 -9.03 1.60 6.30
C LYS A 105 -7.55 1.30 6.10
N ILE A 106 -7.26 0.38 5.21
CA ILE A 106 -5.90 -0.07 4.93
C ILE A 106 -5.62 0.15 3.46
N VAL A 107 -4.56 0.90 3.19
CA VAL A 107 -4.10 1.16 1.82
C VAL A 107 -2.70 0.58 1.67
N PHE A 108 -2.60 -0.50 0.93
CA PHE A 108 -1.32 -1.09 0.55
C PHE A 108 -0.81 -0.43 -0.72
N CYS A 109 0.39 0.17 -0.66
CA CYS A 109 1.04 0.86 -1.77
C CYS A 109 2.24 0.07 -2.28
N GLY A 110 2.33 -0.10 -3.59
CA GLY A 110 3.44 -0.83 -4.18
C GLY A 110 3.46 -0.68 -5.70
N THR A 111 4.28 -1.48 -6.36
CA THR A 111 4.25 -1.64 -7.81
C THR A 111 3.60 -2.98 -8.17
N LEU A 112 2.99 -3.08 -9.36
CA LEU A 112 2.37 -4.34 -9.81
C LEU A 112 3.40 -5.46 -9.97
N THR A 113 4.56 -5.10 -10.52
CA THR A 113 5.72 -5.99 -10.63
C THR A 113 6.96 -5.33 -10.03
N ALA A 114 7.99 -6.10 -9.72
CA ALA A 114 9.25 -5.61 -9.17
C ALA A 114 10.47 -6.09 -9.98
N GLY A 115 11.66 -5.62 -9.61
CA GLY A 115 12.90 -6.09 -10.22
C GLY A 115 13.18 -5.48 -11.59
N GLY A 116 13.16 -4.16 -11.66
CA GLY A 116 13.56 -3.40 -12.85
C GLY A 116 12.42 -2.74 -13.62
N LEU A 117 11.24 -2.63 -13.03
CA LEU A 117 10.13 -1.86 -13.59
C LEU A 117 10.57 -0.42 -13.87
N LYS A 118 10.22 0.09 -15.05
CA LYS A 118 10.38 1.50 -15.42
C LYS A 118 9.12 2.01 -16.08
N THR A 119 8.68 3.15 -15.64
CA THR A 119 7.49 3.84 -16.14
C THR A 119 7.82 5.26 -16.54
N GLU A 120 7.09 5.79 -17.48
CA GLU A 120 7.10 7.20 -17.86
C GLU A 120 5.68 7.75 -17.80
N VAL A 121 5.54 8.92 -17.22
CA VAL A 121 4.27 9.66 -17.16
C VAL A 121 4.40 10.88 -18.06
N GLY A 122 3.46 11.07 -18.94
CA GLY A 122 3.44 12.21 -19.86
C GLY A 122 2.13 12.29 -20.64
N GLU A 123 1.72 13.50 -20.99
CA GLU A 123 0.50 13.75 -21.78
C GLU A 123 -0.76 13.10 -21.19
N GLY A 124 -0.85 13.08 -19.84
CA GLY A 124 -1.98 12.48 -19.13
C GLY A 124 -2.06 10.95 -19.22
N SER A 125 -0.96 10.27 -19.52
CA SER A 125 -0.92 8.80 -19.61
C SER A 125 0.33 8.20 -18.98
N LEU A 126 0.19 6.95 -18.53
CA LEU A 126 1.27 6.10 -18.04
C LEU A 126 1.75 5.16 -19.15
N ARG A 127 3.04 5.10 -19.36
CA ARG A 127 3.69 4.15 -20.26
C ARG A 127 4.68 3.27 -19.50
N ILE A 128 4.56 1.95 -19.64
CA ILE A 128 5.52 0.99 -19.11
C ILE A 128 6.62 0.81 -20.13
N THR A 129 7.80 1.36 -19.85
CA THR A 129 8.95 1.27 -20.75
C THR A 129 9.81 0.03 -20.52
N GLN A 130 9.73 -0.53 -19.32
CA GLN A 130 10.33 -1.81 -18.97
C GLN A 130 9.51 -2.48 -17.89
N GLU A 131 9.11 -3.72 -18.14
CA GLU A 131 8.37 -4.52 -17.15
C GLU A 131 9.31 -5.06 -16.06
N GLY A 132 8.80 -5.21 -14.84
CA GLY A 132 9.50 -5.87 -13.74
C GLY A 132 9.60 -7.38 -13.95
N ARG A 133 10.67 -7.97 -13.46
CA ARG A 133 10.94 -9.42 -13.60
C ARG A 133 10.27 -10.27 -12.53
N VAL A 134 9.77 -9.65 -11.47
CA VAL A 134 9.20 -10.32 -10.30
C VAL A 134 7.71 -10.02 -10.23
N THR A 135 6.89 -11.07 -10.33
CA THR A 135 5.45 -11.00 -10.09
C THR A 135 5.19 -10.86 -8.60
N LYS A 136 4.42 -9.85 -8.22
CA LYS A 136 4.05 -9.58 -6.81
C LYS A 136 2.64 -10.06 -6.48
N PHE A 137 1.77 -10.15 -7.47
CA PHE A 137 0.41 -10.68 -7.31
C PHE A 137 0.44 -12.17 -7.67
N VAL A 138 0.52 -13.01 -6.64
CA VAL A 138 0.73 -14.46 -6.72
C VAL A 138 -0.55 -15.24 -6.46
N GLU A 139 -0.63 -16.49 -6.89
CA GLU A 139 -1.83 -17.33 -6.68
C GLU A 139 -2.09 -17.60 -5.20
N SER A 140 -1.03 -17.90 -4.45
CA SER A 140 -1.09 -18.13 -3.01
C SER A 140 0.22 -17.76 -2.33
N LEU A 141 0.12 -17.33 -1.07
CA LEU A 141 1.27 -16.99 -0.24
C LEU A 141 1.62 -18.14 0.70
N PRO A 142 2.90 -18.55 0.77
CA PRO A 142 3.36 -19.52 1.77
C PRO A 142 3.42 -18.92 3.18
N GLU A 143 3.56 -17.61 3.27
CA GLU A 143 3.72 -16.84 4.52
C GLU A 143 2.78 -15.62 4.47
N ILE A 144 1.94 -15.46 5.49
CA ILE A 144 0.94 -14.38 5.55
C ILE A 144 1.30 -13.45 6.71
N THR A 145 1.47 -12.15 6.38
CA THR A 145 1.63 -11.10 7.39
C THR A 145 0.30 -10.40 7.68
N PHE A 146 -0.54 -10.24 6.65
CA PHE A 146 -1.90 -9.70 6.76
C PHE A 146 -2.88 -10.65 6.12
N SER A 147 -3.97 -10.96 6.83
CA SER A 147 -5.01 -11.88 6.35
C SER A 147 -6.20 -11.13 5.77
N GLY A 148 -6.43 -11.30 4.47
CA GLY A 148 -7.60 -10.75 3.79
C GLY A 148 -8.92 -11.28 4.37
N LYS A 149 -8.97 -12.57 4.72
CA LYS A 149 -10.13 -13.17 5.38
C LYS A 149 -10.50 -12.47 6.69
N VAL A 150 -9.51 -12.25 7.56
CA VAL A 150 -9.75 -11.56 8.86
C VAL A 150 -10.18 -10.11 8.63
N ALA A 151 -9.64 -9.45 7.61
CA ALA A 151 -10.03 -8.09 7.26
C ALA A 151 -11.51 -8.02 6.83
N LEU A 152 -11.96 -8.95 5.99
CA LEU A 152 -13.37 -9.05 5.58
C LEU A 152 -14.29 -9.35 6.75
N GLU A 153 -13.94 -10.30 7.63
CA GLU A 153 -14.71 -10.63 8.85
C GLU A 153 -14.87 -9.42 9.76
N ARG A 154 -13.90 -8.50 9.76
CA ARG A 154 -13.92 -7.25 10.54
C ARG A 154 -14.56 -6.07 9.80
N GLY A 155 -14.93 -6.23 8.54
CA GLY A 155 -15.52 -5.18 7.71
C GLY A 155 -14.55 -4.04 7.40
N LEU A 156 -13.24 -4.33 7.26
CA LEU A 156 -12.23 -3.34 6.95
C LEU A 156 -12.26 -2.96 5.45
N ASP A 157 -12.08 -1.67 5.15
CA ASP A 157 -11.85 -1.20 3.77
C ASP A 157 -10.38 -1.42 3.41
N VAL A 158 -10.10 -2.34 2.50
CA VAL A 158 -8.74 -2.69 2.08
C VAL A 158 -8.54 -2.40 0.61
N ARG A 159 -7.51 -1.61 0.30
CA ARG A 159 -7.11 -1.28 -1.06
C ARG A 159 -5.66 -1.60 -1.32
N TYR A 160 -5.38 -1.97 -2.57
CA TYR A 160 -4.03 -2.23 -3.10
C TYR A 160 -3.81 -1.29 -4.26
N ILE A 161 -2.91 -0.32 -4.09
CA ILE A 161 -2.63 0.71 -5.08
C ILE A 161 -1.26 0.42 -5.69
N THR A 162 -1.25 0.34 -7.01
CA THR A 162 -0.02 0.22 -7.79
C THR A 162 0.12 1.43 -8.72
N GLU A 163 1.24 1.55 -9.41
CA GLU A 163 1.47 2.61 -10.37
C GLU A 163 0.49 2.60 -11.56
N ARG A 164 -0.21 1.49 -11.80
CA ARG A 164 -1.05 1.29 -12.99
C ARG A 164 -2.47 0.81 -12.71
N ALA A 165 -2.75 0.34 -11.50
CA ALA A 165 -4.03 -0.28 -11.16
C ALA A 165 -4.32 -0.16 -9.67
N VAL A 166 -5.59 -0.01 -9.32
CA VAL A 166 -6.10 -0.05 -7.95
C VAL A 166 -7.04 -1.22 -7.80
N PHE A 167 -6.82 -1.98 -6.74
CA PHE A 167 -7.68 -3.10 -6.37
C PHE A 167 -8.33 -2.86 -5.01
N THR A 168 -9.52 -3.42 -4.81
CA THR A 168 -10.19 -3.51 -3.50
C THR A 168 -10.47 -4.96 -3.15
N LEU A 169 -10.43 -5.29 -1.87
CA LEU A 169 -10.75 -6.61 -1.38
C LEU A 169 -12.28 -6.72 -1.16
N LYS A 170 -12.89 -7.76 -1.75
CA LYS A 170 -14.28 -8.16 -1.52
C LYS A 170 -14.35 -9.64 -1.15
N GLU A 171 -15.54 -10.13 -0.79
CA GLU A 171 -15.75 -11.52 -0.34
C GLU A 171 -15.31 -12.57 -1.38
N ASP A 172 -15.42 -12.25 -2.65
CA ASP A 172 -15.08 -13.10 -3.79
C ASP A 172 -13.66 -12.91 -4.33
N GLY A 173 -12.85 -12.01 -3.71
CA GLY A 173 -11.45 -11.80 -4.06
C GLY A 173 -11.08 -10.33 -4.35
N LEU A 174 -10.00 -10.14 -5.10
CA LEU A 174 -9.53 -8.83 -5.50
C LEU A 174 -10.27 -8.31 -6.73
N HIS A 175 -10.92 -7.17 -6.58
CA HIS A 175 -11.59 -6.43 -7.65
C HIS A 175 -10.69 -5.31 -8.17
N LEU A 176 -10.46 -5.29 -9.48
CA LEU A 176 -9.82 -4.17 -10.18
C LEU A 176 -10.83 -3.04 -10.31
N ILE A 177 -10.59 -1.91 -9.65
CA ILE A 177 -11.52 -0.78 -9.59
C ILE A 177 -11.05 0.47 -10.33
N GLU A 178 -9.73 0.60 -10.54
CA GLU A 178 -9.17 1.73 -11.31
C GLU A 178 -7.96 1.28 -12.14
N VAL A 179 -7.77 1.89 -13.30
CA VAL A 179 -6.63 1.65 -14.21
C VAL A 179 -6.07 2.98 -14.69
N ALA A 180 -4.75 3.11 -14.72
CA ALA A 180 -4.09 4.32 -15.20
C ALA A 180 -4.35 4.55 -16.71
N PRO A 181 -4.51 5.81 -17.15
CA PRO A 181 -4.59 6.13 -18.56
C PRO A 181 -3.39 5.57 -19.33
N GLY A 182 -3.61 5.00 -20.52
CA GLY A 182 -2.58 4.41 -21.36
C GLY A 182 -2.25 2.95 -21.07
N VAL A 183 -2.80 2.37 -20.01
CA VAL A 183 -2.62 0.97 -19.60
C VAL A 183 -3.68 0.08 -20.22
N ASP A 184 -3.28 -1.01 -20.87
CA ASP A 184 -4.16 -2.07 -21.34
C ASP A 184 -4.38 -3.11 -20.25
N ILE A 185 -5.64 -3.37 -19.91
CA ILE A 185 -6.01 -4.24 -18.77
C ILE A 185 -5.48 -5.67 -18.94
N GLU A 186 -5.62 -6.24 -20.12
CA GLU A 186 -5.20 -7.62 -20.35
C GLU A 186 -3.67 -7.75 -20.42
N ARG A 187 -3.05 -6.89 -21.23
CA ARG A 187 -1.60 -6.93 -21.48
C ARG A 187 -0.80 -6.48 -20.26
N ASP A 188 -1.22 -5.36 -19.62
CA ASP A 188 -0.39 -4.67 -18.65
C ASP A 188 -0.78 -4.97 -17.19
N VAL A 189 -1.99 -5.51 -16.95
CA VAL A 189 -2.45 -5.87 -15.60
C VAL A 189 -2.63 -7.37 -15.49
N CYS A 190 -3.64 -7.95 -16.15
CA CYS A 190 -4.02 -9.35 -15.96
C CYS A 190 -2.89 -10.34 -16.30
N SER A 191 -2.16 -10.10 -17.40
CA SER A 191 -1.04 -10.97 -17.82
C SER A 191 0.19 -10.88 -16.91
N LYS A 192 0.24 -9.92 -15.97
CA LYS A 192 1.35 -9.70 -15.03
C LYS A 192 1.06 -10.24 -13.63
N MET A 193 -0.14 -10.76 -13.42
CA MET A 193 -0.57 -11.38 -12.19
C MET A 193 -0.62 -12.91 -12.37
N ALA A 194 -0.40 -13.66 -11.30
CA ALA A 194 -0.52 -15.14 -11.33
C ALA A 194 -1.98 -15.61 -11.22
N PHE A 195 -2.92 -14.70 -11.02
CA PHE A 195 -4.36 -14.94 -11.03
C PHE A 195 -5.07 -13.82 -11.76
N ARG A 196 -6.31 -14.05 -12.19
CA ARG A 196 -7.11 -13.01 -12.83
C ARG A 196 -7.93 -12.28 -11.78
N PRO A 197 -7.78 -10.95 -11.63
CA PRO A 197 -8.66 -10.18 -10.75
C PRO A 197 -10.06 -10.09 -11.34
N ILE A 198 -11.05 -9.83 -10.50
CA ILE A 198 -12.40 -9.54 -10.93
C ILE A 198 -12.43 -8.08 -11.41
N ILE A 199 -12.84 -7.85 -12.65
CA ILE A 199 -12.95 -6.49 -13.19
C ILE A 199 -14.28 -5.91 -12.70
N ASP A 200 -14.22 -4.79 -11.96
CA ASP A 200 -15.42 -4.14 -11.44
C ASP A 200 -16.27 -3.55 -12.59
N GLU A 201 -17.57 -3.66 -12.47
CA GLU A 201 -18.51 -3.12 -13.49
C GLU A 201 -18.39 -1.58 -13.63
N ASN A 202 -17.99 -0.91 -12.55
CA ASN A 202 -17.77 0.53 -12.50
C ASN A 202 -16.28 0.89 -12.52
N LEU A 203 -15.50 0.17 -13.34
CA LEU A 203 -14.06 0.44 -13.47
C LEU A 203 -13.81 1.90 -13.84
N LYS A 204 -12.94 2.56 -13.08
CA LYS A 204 -12.59 3.97 -13.26
C LYS A 204 -11.21 4.11 -13.92
N THR A 205 -10.98 5.29 -14.47
CA THR A 205 -9.63 5.75 -14.81
C THR A 205 -9.00 6.41 -13.59
N MET A 206 -7.75 6.12 -13.32
CA MET A 206 -6.95 6.83 -12.30
C MET A 206 -6.72 8.27 -12.75
N ASP A 207 -6.72 9.20 -11.78
CA ASP A 207 -6.38 10.61 -12.00
C ASP A 207 -4.89 10.79 -12.30
#